data_32420d5b0c4c5d6a28ebd36714fe42cc
#
_entry.id   32420d5b0c4c5d6a28ebd36714fe42cc
#
_cell.length_a   1.000
_cell.length_b   1.000
_cell.length_c   1.000
_cell.angle_alpha   90.00
_cell.angle_beta   90.00
_cell.angle_gamma   90.00
#
_symmetry.space_group_name_H-M   'P 1'
#
loop_
_entity.id
_entity.type
_entity.pdbx_description
1 polymer ?
#
loop_
_entity_poly.entity_id
_entity_poly.type
_entity_poly.pdbx_seq_one_letter_code
_entity_poly.pdbx_strand_id
1 'polypeptide(L)'
;MILESILEKSGLEKDREYFIQETLRDEEGHTIQGSDGRKMRPDVIIRYPGGENHQMVIDSKVSLTAYVNYVNAEDADEARLALKQHLVSVRKHIDELAGKSYQDYVGKGDHVMMFIPNEAAYLAAMQADHALWQYAYEKKVLLLSPTNLIAALKLVADLWQRDKQTRNAIDI
;
A
#
# COMPACT_ATOMS: atom_id res chain seq x y z
N MET A 1 15.39 1.02 -2.79
CA MET A 1 14.36 0.85 -1.73
C MET A 1 13.73 -0.53 -1.82
N ILE A 2 13.27 -1.07 -0.69
CA ILE A 2 12.70 -2.43 -0.64
C ILE A 2 11.44 -2.57 -1.51
N LEU A 3 10.57 -1.56 -1.54
CA LEU A 3 9.35 -1.57 -2.35
C LEU A 3 9.67 -1.73 -3.85
N GLU A 4 10.61 -0.93 -4.35
CA GLU A 4 11.03 -1.03 -5.76
C GLU A 4 11.65 -2.39 -6.09
N SER A 5 12.45 -2.93 -5.18
CA SER A 5 13.06 -4.25 -5.36
C SER A 5 12.01 -5.36 -5.45
N ILE A 6 10.98 -5.29 -4.62
CA ILE A 6 9.86 -6.25 -4.66
C ILE A 6 9.11 -6.13 -5.99
N LEU A 7 8.83 -4.91 -6.44
CA LEU A 7 8.15 -4.68 -7.72
C LEU A 7 8.95 -5.21 -8.91
N GLU A 8 10.25 -4.93 -8.96
CA GLU A 8 11.13 -5.40 -10.03
C GLU A 8 11.17 -6.93 -10.13
N LYS A 9 11.07 -7.62 -8.99
CA LYS A 9 11.13 -9.08 -8.92
C LYS A 9 9.76 -9.76 -8.99
N SER A 10 8.69 -8.98 -9.10
CA SER A 10 7.31 -9.50 -9.06
C SER A 10 6.88 -10.26 -10.32
N GLY A 11 7.56 -10.03 -11.43
CA GLY A 11 7.16 -10.51 -12.74
C GLY A 11 6.18 -9.58 -13.47
N LEU A 12 5.79 -8.48 -12.86
CA LEU A 12 4.96 -7.45 -13.49
C LEU A 12 5.80 -6.52 -14.37
N GLU A 13 5.22 -6.07 -15.47
CA GLU A 13 5.86 -5.12 -16.38
C GLU A 13 5.74 -3.68 -15.90
N LYS A 14 6.88 -3.04 -15.71
CA LYS A 14 6.94 -1.61 -15.36
C LYS A 14 6.32 -0.76 -16.47
N ASP A 15 5.60 0.28 -16.07
CA ASP A 15 4.91 1.25 -16.93
C ASP A 15 3.78 0.66 -17.78
N ARG A 16 3.39 -0.58 -17.50
CA ARG A 16 2.21 -1.26 -18.07
C ARG A 16 1.33 -1.90 -17.01
N GLU A 17 1.93 -2.66 -16.11
CA GLU A 17 1.24 -3.41 -15.06
C GLU A 17 1.47 -2.80 -13.68
N TYR A 18 2.56 -2.03 -13.51
CA TYR A 18 2.74 -1.18 -12.34
C TYR A 18 3.43 0.14 -12.70
N PHE A 19 3.15 1.18 -11.89
CA PHE A 19 3.66 2.54 -12.09
C PHE A 19 4.16 3.09 -10.76
N ILE A 20 5.31 3.76 -10.80
CA ILE A 20 5.93 4.38 -9.62
C ILE A 20 5.68 5.89 -9.67
N GLN A 21 5.19 6.47 -8.56
CA GLN A 21 4.91 7.90 -8.40
C GLN A 21 3.96 8.47 -9.46
N GLU A 22 2.93 7.68 -9.82
CA GLU A 22 1.91 8.10 -10.79
C GLU A 22 1.05 9.25 -10.24
N THR A 23 0.73 10.22 -11.10
CA THR A 23 -0.28 11.24 -10.78
C THR A 23 -1.66 10.70 -11.16
N LEU A 24 -2.57 10.65 -10.19
CA LEU A 24 -3.94 10.20 -10.45
C LEU A 24 -4.67 11.18 -11.38
N ARG A 25 -5.43 10.63 -12.30
CA ARG A 25 -6.26 11.37 -13.24
C ARG A 25 -7.69 10.83 -13.19
N ASP A 26 -8.65 11.72 -13.43
CA ASP A 26 -10.04 11.34 -13.57
C ASP A 26 -10.32 10.69 -14.93
N GLU A 27 -11.57 10.26 -15.16
CA GLU A 27 -11.98 9.62 -16.40
C GLU A 27 -11.80 10.51 -17.64
N GLU A 28 -11.74 11.84 -17.45
CA GLU A 28 -11.54 12.83 -18.51
C GLU A 28 -10.07 13.19 -18.73
N GLY A 29 -9.17 12.59 -17.95
CA GLY A 29 -7.73 12.81 -18.04
C GLY A 29 -7.20 14.02 -17.27
N HIS A 30 -8.05 14.70 -16.47
CA HIS A 30 -7.62 15.80 -15.62
C HIS A 30 -6.91 15.29 -14.36
N THR A 31 -5.89 16.00 -13.92
CA THR A 31 -5.18 15.68 -12.68
C THR A 31 -6.09 15.85 -11.47
N ILE A 32 -6.24 14.78 -10.70
CA ILE A 32 -7.00 14.80 -9.45
C ILE A 32 -6.19 15.53 -8.38
N GLN A 33 -6.86 16.46 -7.70
CA GLN A 33 -6.28 17.21 -6.58
C GLN A 33 -6.90 16.74 -5.27
N GLY A 34 -6.08 16.68 -4.22
CA GLY A 34 -6.57 16.45 -2.87
C GLY A 34 -7.31 17.66 -2.32
N SER A 35 -7.89 17.50 -1.14
CA SER A 35 -8.61 18.57 -0.44
C SER A 35 -7.75 19.81 -0.15
N ASP A 36 -6.43 19.66 -0.19
CA ASP A 36 -5.46 20.74 -0.01
C ASP A 36 -5.01 21.39 -1.33
N GLY A 37 -5.62 21.03 -2.46
CA GLY A 37 -5.28 21.54 -3.78
C GLY A 37 -4.01 20.95 -4.40
N ARG A 38 -3.37 20.01 -3.73
CA ARG A 38 -2.19 19.33 -4.24
C ARG A 38 -2.55 18.16 -5.14
N LYS A 39 -1.71 17.87 -6.11
CA LYS A 39 -1.86 16.71 -6.98
C LYS A 39 -1.76 15.44 -6.14
N MET A 40 -2.72 14.51 -6.31
CA MET A 40 -2.68 13.22 -5.66
C MET A 40 -1.64 12.34 -6.35
N ARG A 41 -0.61 11.96 -5.61
CA ARG A 41 0.51 11.15 -6.10
C ARG A 41 0.75 9.98 -5.15
N PRO A 42 0.16 8.82 -5.40
CA PRO A 42 0.52 7.61 -4.67
C PRO A 42 1.95 7.19 -5.01
N ASP A 43 2.60 6.48 -4.12
CA ASP A 43 3.96 6.00 -4.39
C ASP A 43 3.97 4.96 -5.52
N VAL A 44 2.97 4.08 -5.55
CA VAL A 44 2.84 3.04 -6.58
C VAL A 44 1.39 2.81 -6.93
N ILE A 45 1.13 2.57 -8.21
CA ILE A 45 -0.14 2.04 -8.72
C ILE A 45 0.13 0.68 -9.34
N ILE A 46 -0.68 -0.32 -9.00
CA ILE A 46 -0.63 -1.65 -9.60
C ILE A 46 -1.93 -1.89 -10.35
N ARG A 47 -1.83 -2.25 -11.62
CA ARG A 47 -2.97 -2.62 -12.45
C ARG A 47 -3.19 -4.12 -12.40
N TYR A 48 -4.46 -4.52 -12.41
CA TYR A 48 -4.86 -5.90 -12.58
C TYR A 48 -5.90 -5.99 -13.72
N PRO A 49 -6.05 -7.15 -14.39
CA PRO A 49 -6.92 -7.25 -15.55
C PRO A 49 -8.40 -7.06 -15.17
N GLY A 50 -9.20 -6.56 -16.12
CA GLY A 50 -10.65 -6.41 -15.96
C GLY A 50 -11.21 -5.01 -16.25
N GLY A 51 -10.36 -4.02 -16.60
CA GLY A 51 -10.79 -2.68 -16.97
C GLY A 51 -9.89 -1.58 -16.43
N GLU A 52 -10.16 -0.34 -16.85
CA GLU A 52 -9.32 0.81 -16.51
C GLU A 52 -9.30 1.16 -15.02
N ASN A 53 -10.38 0.82 -14.29
CA ASN A 53 -10.50 1.12 -12.87
C ASN A 53 -10.00 -0.02 -11.96
N HIS A 54 -9.41 -1.06 -12.53
CA HIS A 54 -8.85 -2.18 -11.79
C HIS A 54 -7.42 -1.88 -11.38
N GLN A 55 -7.28 -1.04 -10.34
CA GLN A 55 -6.00 -0.58 -9.84
C GLN A 55 -5.94 -0.66 -8.32
N MET A 56 -4.75 -0.98 -7.80
CA MET A 56 -4.43 -0.86 -6.38
C MET A 56 -3.44 0.29 -6.20
N VAL A 57 -3.71 1.12 -5.19
CA VAL A 57 -2.81 2.22 -4.81
C VAL A 57 -2.01 1.79 -3.59
N ILE A 58 -0.71 1.99 -3.63
CA ILE A 58 0.20 1.71 -2.51
C ILE A 58 0.88 3.01 -2.09
N ASP A 59 0.85 3.28 -0.79
CA ASP A 59 1.58 4.38 -0.15
C ASP A 59 2.53 3.79 0.90
N SER A 60 3.77 4.29 0.98
CA SER A 60 4.82 3.72 1.83
C SER A 60 5.49 4.74 2.77
N LYS A 61 4.84 5.83 3.10
CA LYS A 61 5.44 6.94 3.87
C LYS A 61 5.39 6.77 5.38
N VAL A 62 5.38 5.56 5.89
CA VAL A 62 5.38 5.28 7.33
C VAL A 62 6.75 5.61 7.93
N SER A 63 6.75 6.36 9.03
CA SER A 63 7.96 6.59 9.82
C SER A 63 8.30 5.36 10.66
N LEU A 64 9.55 4.90 10.58
CA LEU A 64 10.07 3.79 11.39
C LEU A 64 10.92 4.25 12.58
N THR A 65 11.01 5.55 12.84
CA THR A 65 11.86 6.12 13.90
C THR A 65 11.51 5.53 15.27
N ALA A 66 10.23 5.47 15.62
CA ALA A 66 9.81 4.90 16.90
C ALA A 66 10.11 3.41 17.00
N TYR A 67 10.00 2.66 15.90
CA TYR A 67 10.36 1.25 15.88
C TYR A 67 11.87 1.06 16.09
N VAL A 68 12.72 1.87 15.48
CA VAL A 68 14.17 1.83 15.70
C VAL A 68 14.49 2.11 17.18
N ASN A 69 13.82 3.08 17.78
CA ASN A 69 13.98 3.38 19.20
C ASN A 69 13.55 2.20 20.09
N TYR A 70 12.48 1.50 19.68
CA TYR A 70 12.03 0.29 20.38
C TYR A 70 13.09 -0.81 20.37
N VAL A 71 13.69 -1.08 19.22
CA VAL A 71 14.74 -2.11 19.06
C VAL A 71 15.99 -1.75 19.87
N ASN A 72 16.32 -0.46 19.95
CA ASN A 72 17.52 0.03 20.64
C ASN A 72 17.29 0.39 22.10
N ALA A 73 16.09 0.17 22.64
CA ALA A 73 15.77 0.51 24.02
C ALA A 73 16.65 -0.26 25.02
N GLU A 74 17.12 0.45 26.04
CA GLU A 74 18.03 -0.11 27.05
C GLU A 74 17.28 -0.77 28.22
N ASP A 75 16.03 -0.38 28.45
CA ASP A 75 15.19 -0.97 29.51
C ASP A 75 13.74 -1.17 29.04
N ALA A 76 12.96 -1.85 29.86
CA ALA A 76 11.58 -2.20 29.55
C ALA A 76 10.64 -0.99 29.46
N ASP A 77 10.87 0.04 30.25
CA ASP A 77 10.05 1.25 30.24
C ASP A 77 10.28 2.07 28.96
N GLU A 78 11.52 2.21 28.57
CA GLU A 78 11.91 2.86 27.30
C GLU A 78 11.35 2.10 26.11
N ALA A 79 11.45 0.76 26.11
CA ALA A 79 10.87 -0.08 25.05
C ALA A 79 9.36 0.07 24.96
N ARG A 80 8.67 0.10 26.08
CA ARG A 80 7.22 0.25 26.13
C ARG A 80 6.77 1.60 25.57
N LEU A 81 7.46 2.67 25.92
CA LEU A 81 7.19 4.00 25.41
C LEU A 81 7.42 4.08 23.89
N ALA A 82 8.54 3.53 23.42
CA ALA A 82 8.85 3.53 21.98
C ALA A 82 7.83 2.72 21.17
N LEU A 83 7.38 1.58 21.67
CA LEU A 83 6.34 0.78 21.03
C LEU A 83 5.01 1.53 20.95
N LYS A 84 4.63 2.23 22.00
CA LYS A 84 3.44 3.08 22.01
C LYS A 84 3.54 4.19 20.97
N GLN A 85 4.70 4.82 20.85
CA GLN A 85 4.95 5.85 19.84
C GLN A 85 4.90 5.28 18.41
N HIS A 86 5.36 4.05 18.23
CA HIS A 86 5.25 3.35 16.95
C HIS A 86 3.79 3.15 16.55
N LEU A 87 2.94 2.72 17.47
CA LEU A 87 1.50 2.57 17.22
C LEU A 87 0.85 3.92 16.88
N VAL A 88 1.19 4.98 17.60
CA VAL A 88 0.69 6.34 17.32
C VAL A 88 1.10 6.77 15.92
N SER A 89 2.34 6.53 15.52
CA SER A 89 2.84 6.85 14.19
C SER A 89 2.09 6.09 13.10
N VAL A 90 1.86 4.79 13.27
CA VAL A 90 1.11 3.98 12.31
C VAL A 90 -0.34 4.46 12.18
N ARG A 91 -1.03 4.70 13.30
CA ARG A 91 -2.41 5.21 13.29
C ARG A 91 -2.52 6.59 12.62
N LYS A 92 -1.59 7.48 12.93
CA LYS A 92 -1.55 8.81 12.30
C LYS A 92 -1.43 8.69 10.78
N HIS A 93 -0.57 7.79 10.31
CA HIS A 93 -0.38 7.59 8.88
C HIS A 93 -1.63 6.98 8.21
N ILE A 94 -2.32 6.06 8.89
CA ILE A 94 -3.61 5.54 8.43
C ILE A 94 -4.62 6.69 8.26
N ASP A 95 -4.73 7.58 9.23
CA ASP A 95 -5.66 8.70 9.20
C ASP A 95 -5.32 9.68 8.07
N GLU A 96 -4.04 9.99 7.89
CA GLU A 96 -3.57 10.85 6.80
C GLU A 96 -3.88 10.25 5.44
N LEU A 97 -3.67 8.94 5.28
CA LEU A 97 -3.92 8.23 4.03
C LEU A 97 -5.42 8.15 3.72
N ALA A 98 -6.24 7.88 4.74
CA ALA A 98 -7.69 7.88 4.61
C ALA A 98 -8.22 9.25 4.17
N GLY A 99 -7.62 10.34 4.65
CA GLY A 99 -7.97 11.71 4.28
C GLY A 99 -7.61 12.10 2.85
N LYS A 100 -6.72 11.37 2.19
CA LYS A 100 -6.33 11.66 0.80
C LYS A 100 -7.37 11.22 -0.23
N SER A 101 -8.35 10.40 0.14
CA SER A 101 -9.45 9.95 -0.73
C SER A 101 -9.01 9.23 -2.00
N TYR A 102 -7.87 8.55 -2.01
CA TYR A 102 -7.40 7.79 -3.17
C TYR A 102 -8.43 6.75 -3.64
N GLN A 103 -9.15 6.14 -2.71
CA GLN A 103 -10.17 5.12 -2.99
C GLN A 103 -11.35 5.64 -3.83
N ASP A 104 -11.63 6.95 -3.82
CA ASP A 104 -12.72 7.53 -4.60
C ASP A 104 -12.41 7.55 -6.10
N TYR A 105 -11.15 7.38 -6.46
CA TYR A 105 -10.67 7.54 -7.84
C TYR A 105 -10.09 6.27 -8.44
N VAL A 106 -9.69 5.30 -7.63
CA VAL A 106 -9.04 4.08 -8.11
C VAL A 106 -9.95 2.85 -8.13
N GLY A 107 -11.18 2.97 -7.69
CA GLY A 107 -12.18 1.90 -7.68
C GLY A 107 -13.13 2.06 -6.51
N LYS A 108 -14.45 2.03 -6.76
CA LYS A 108 -15.43 2.12 -5.68
C LYS A 108 -15.32 0.91 -4.77
N GLY A 109 -15.08 1.18 -3.49
CA GLY A 109 -14.97 0.15 -2.47
C GLY A 109 -13.61 -0.51 -2.33
N ASP A 110 -12.65 -0.19 -3.21
CA ASP A 110 -11.30 -0.70 -3.10
C ASP A 110 -10.55 0.00 -1.97
N HIS A 111 -9.64 -0.74 -1.36
CA HIS A 111 -8.80 -0.26 -0.28
C HIS A 111 -7.50 0.34 -0.82
N VAL A 112 -7.00 1.36 -0.14
CA VAL A 112 -5.65 1.87 -0.35
C VAL A 112 -4.70 1.03 0.50
N MET A 113 -3.59 0.59 -0.09
CA MET A 113 -2.58 -0.22 0.60
C MET A 113 -1.56 0.68 1.29
N MET A 114 -1.35 0.47 2.57
CA MET A 114 -0.30 1.14 3.33
C MET A 114 0.85 0.16 3.57
N PHE A 115 1.96 0.39 2.90
CA PHE A 115 3.11 -0.49 2.96
C PHE A 115 4.03 -0.09 4.11
N ILE A 116 4.28 -1.01 5.03
CA ILE A 116 5.25 -0.85 6.11
C ILE A 116 6.53 -1.59 5.68
N PRO A 117 7.63 -0.87 5.39
CA PRO A 117 8.80 -1.45 4.69
C PRO A 117 9.71 -2.30 5.58
N ASN A 118 9.21 -2.80 6.69
CA ASN A 118 9.96 -3.66 7.62
C ASN A 118 9.01 -4.67 8.24
N GLU A 119 9.29 -5.94 8.03
CA GLU A 119 8.45 -7.05 8.51
C GLU A 119 8.29 -7.03 10.04
N ALA A 120 9.39 -6.81 10.75
CA ALA A 120 9.38 -6.79 12.22
C ALA A 120 8.62 -5.58 12.77
N ALA A 121 8.71 -4.41 12.14
CA ALA A 121 7.94 -3.23 12.52
C ALA A 121 6.45 -3.44 12.31
N TYR A 122 6.05 -4.09 11.21
CA TYR A 122 4.67 -4.49 10.97
C TYR A 122 4.17 -5.44 12.05
N LEU A 123 4.90 -6.50 12.34
CA LEU A 123 4.54 -7.48 13.35
C LEU A 123 4.46 -6.87 14.76
N ALA A 124 5.41 -6.00 15.12
CA ALA A 124 5.40 -5.33 16.41
C ALA A 124 4.11 -4.50 16.61
N ALA A 125 3.67 -3.77 15.60
CA ALA A 125 2.44 -3.01 15.66
C ALA A 125 1.21 -3.91 15.77
N MET A 126 1.14 -4.97 14.96
CA MET A 126 -0.01 -5.88 14.94
C MET A 126 -0.13 -6.70 16.22
N GLN A 127 0.98 -7.07 16.83
CA GLN A 127 1.00 -7.80 18.11
C GLN A 127 0.67 -6.90 19.30
N ALA A 128 1.10 -5.65 19.26
CA ALA A 128 0.85 -4.70 20.34
C ALA A 128 -0.60 -4.16 20.34
N ASP A 129 -1.24 -4.13 19.20
CA ASP A 129 -2.63 -3.66 19.06
C ASP A 129 -3.38 -4.57 18.09
N HIS A 130 -4.12 -5.54 18.63
CA HIS A 130 -4.89 -6.49 17.84
C HIS A 130 -6.04 -5.86 17.05
N ALA A 131 -6.47 -4.67 17.40
CA ALA A 131 -7.54 -3.95 16.70
C ALA A 131 -7.02 -3.04 15.57
N LEU A 132 -5.71 -2.94 15.39
CA LEU A 132 -5.10 -2.00 14.44
C LEU A 132 -5.53 -2.28 12.99
N TRP A 133 -5.54 -3.54 12.58
CA TRP A 133 -5.95 -3.91 11.23
C TRP A 133 -7.41 -3.55 10.95
N GLN A 134 -8.30 -3.74 11.93
CA GLN A 134 -9.71 -3.39 11.81
C GLN A 134 -9.89 -1.87 11.75
N TYR A 135 -9.16 -1.14 12.58
CA TYR A 135 -9.14 0.33 12.55
C TYR A 135 -8.79 0.85 11.14
N ALA A 136 -7.75 0.29 10.53
CA ALA A 136 -7.36 0.64 9.17
C ALA A 136 -8.42 0.21 8.15
N TYR A 137 -8.89 -1.03 8.26
CA TYR A 137 -9.88 -1.61 7.35
C TYR A 137 -11.16 -0.78 7.28
N GLU A 138 -11.69 -0.32 8.41
CA GLU A 138 -12.87 0.53 8.48
C GLU A 138 -12.66 1.88 7.77
N LYS A 139 -11.43 2.34 7.70
CA LYS A 139 -11.03 3.54 6.95
C LYS A 139 -10.62 3.26 5.51
N LYS A 140 -10.87 2.05 5.03
CA LYS A 140 -10.53 1.56 3.70
C LYS A 140 -9.02 1.58 3.42
N VAL A 141 -8.23 1.26 4.44
CA VAL A 141 -6.78 1.12 4.36
C VAL A 141 -6.41 -0.32 4.72
N LEU A 142 -5.58 -0.96 3.90
CA LEU A 142 -5.01 -2.27 4.20
C LEU A 142 -3.54 -2.11 4.53
N LEU A 143 -3.13 -2.66 5.68
CA LEU A 143 -1.73 -2.67 6.09
C LEU A 143 -1.01 -3.83 5.43
N LEU A 144 0.11 -3.57 4.79
CA LEU A 144 0.92 -4.58 4.12
C LEU A 144 2.35 -4.56 4.64
N SER A 145 2.86 -5.75 4.95
CA SER A 145 4.29 -5.98 5.16
C SER A 145 4.97 -6.35 3.83
N PRO A 146 6.30 -6.41 3.78
CA PRO A 146 7.00 -6.92 2.58
C PRO A 146 6.53 -8.31 2.14
N THR A 147 6.33 -9.24 3.06
CA THR A 147 5.85 -10.59 2.75
C THR A 147 4.44 -10.56 2.17
N ASN A 148 3.53 -9.78 2.74
CA ASN A 148 2.17 -9.63 2.23
C ASN A 148 2.15 -9.04 0.83
N LEU A 149 3.00 -8.05 0.57
CA LEU A 149 3.10 -7.43 -0.75
C LEU A 149 3.60 -8.43 -1.79
N ILE A 150 4.62 -9.21 -1.46
CA ILE A 150 5.14 -10.26 -2.36
C ILE A 150 4.01 -11.21 -2.75
N ALA A 151 3.23 -11.68 -1.79
CA ALA A 151 2.09 -12.58 -2.04
C ALA A 151 1.02 -11.92 -2.91
N ALA A 152 0.65 -10.67 -2.62
CA ALA A 152 -0.34 -9.93 -3.40
C ALA A 152 0.09 -9.75 -4.85
N LEU A 153 1.36 -9.39 -5.08
CA LEU A 153 1.89 -9.21 -6.44
C LEU A 153 1.96 -10.53 -7.21
N LYS A 154 2.24 -11.64 -6.55
CA LYS A 154 2.17 -12.97 -7.17
C LYS A 154 0.77 -13.26 -7.70
N LEU A 155 -0.26 -12.95 -6.91
CA LEU A 155 -1.65 -13.13 -7.34
C LEU A 155 -2.00 -12.23 -8.53
N VAL A 156 -1.54 -10.99 -8.53
CA VAL A 156 -1.76 -10.07 -9.66
C VAL A 156 -1.06 -10.56 -10.92
N ALA A 157 0.19 -11.02 -10.80
CA ALA A 157 0.93 -11.58 -11.93
C ALA A 157 0.22 -12.81 -12.52
N ASP A 158 -0.32 -13.68 -11.67
CA ASP A 158 -1.09 -14.84 -12.11
C ASP A 158 -2.39 -14.43 -12.83
N LEU A 159 -3.06 -13.37 -12.38
CA LEU A 159 -4.24 -12.83 -13.07
C LEU A 159 -3.89 -12.34 -14.48
N TRP A 160 -2.76 -11.67 -14.65
CA TRP A 160 -2.29 -11.23 -15.98
C TRP A 160 -1.98 -12.43 -16.88
N GLN A 161 -1.37 -13.48 -16.36
CA GLN A 161 -1.09 -14.71 -17.11
C GLN A 161 -2.38 -15.35 -17.63
N ARG A 162 -3.39 -15.47 -16.77
CA ARG A 162 -4.70 -16.02 -17.14
C ARG A 162 -5.42 -15.16 -18.17
N ASP A 163 -5.34 -13.83 -18.04
CA ASP A 163 -5.93 -12.91 -19.00
C ASP A 163 -5.31 -13.07 -20.39
N LYS A 164 -3.97 -13.19 -20.47
CA LYS A 164 -3.26 -13.43 -21.73
C LYS A 164 -3.65 -14.76 -22.37
N GLN A 165 -3.78 -15.82 -21.56
CA GLN A 165 -4.20 -17.13 -22.04
C GLN A 165 -5.63 -17.10 -22.58
N THR A 166 -6.54 -16.43 -21.91
CA THR A 166 -7.92 -16.28 -22.34
C THR A 166 -8.02 -15.52 -23.66
N ARG A 167 -7.29 -14.44 -23.81
CA ARG A 167 -7.24 -13.65 -25.07
C ARG A 167 -6.69 -14.50 -26.21
N ASN A 168 -5.62 -15.23 -26.00
CA ASN A 168 -5.03 -16.11 -27.01
C ASN A 168 -5.99 -17.22 -27.43
N ALA A 169 -6.81 -17.75 -26.52
CA ALA A 169 -7.82 -18.77 -26.82
C ALA A 169 -8.98 -18.22 -27.66
N ILE A 170 -9.33 -16.94 -27.51
CA ILE A 170 -10.41 -16.29 -28.28
C ILE A 170 -9.94 -15.97 -29.71
N ASP A 171 -8.66 -15.65 -29.90
CA ASP A 171 -8.09 -15.28 -31.19
C ASP A 171 -7.82 -16.46 -32.14
N ILE A 172 -8.04 -17.67 -31.68
CA ILE A 172 -8.01 -18.88 -32.51
C ILE A 172 -9.39 -19.18 -33.08
#